data_dbd1676ba6b241a7a61a23d838c67ba0
#
_entry.id   dbd1676ba6b241a7a61a23d838c67ba0
#
_cell.length_a   1.000
_cell.length_b   1.000
_cell.length_c   1.000
_cell.angle_alpha   90.00
_cell.angle_beta   90.00
_cell.angle_gamma   90.00
#
_symmetry.space_group_name_H-M   'P 1'
#
loop_
_entity.id
_entity.type
_entity.pdbx_description
1 polymer ?
#
loop_
_entity_poly.entity_id
_entity_poly.type
_entity_poly.pdbx_seq_one_letter_code
_entity_poly.pdbx_strand_id
1 'polypeptide(L)'
;MAKKPIALIIMDGYGINQNTEGNAIVAAKKPHLDKLLAEYPHSQLSASGLDVGLPDGQMGNSEVGHTNIGAGRIVYQMLVKISKDINDGKIYENEALSDAMDAAKANGKSLHLMGLLSNGGVHSHNEHLYGLLKMAKKKGIENVYVHTFLDGRDVPPTSGAEFMAELEKEIKEIGVGSVATIMGRFYAMDRDNAWDRVEKAYKAMVDGEGIQETDAVTAVKNSYANDVTDEFVIPTVVDKNGMIKEGDSVIFFNFRPDRARQITRTFVDPDFTGFERKYFPVNFVCMTQYDESMPNVTVAYPPETLEMTFGEYISKKGLTQLRIAETQKYAHVTFFFNGGEEKQFEGEERILIKSPDVATFDMKPEMSAYEVTDAVVDAINSDKFDVIILNYANCDMVGHTGIMEAAVKAVEAVDECVGRMVDAILAKGGQAIITADHGNADCLIDPVTKAPFTAHTTNPVPMILVGAGDVKVKNGRLCDLCPTMLDLMGLEKPEQMTGESLIVK
;
A
#
# COMPACT_ATOMS: atom_id res chain seq x y z
N MET A 1 7.10 -30.84 -28.31
CA MET A 1 8.43 -30.22 -28.31
C MET A 1 8.77 -29.91 -26.86
N ALA A 2 10.04 -30.03 -26.44
CA ALA A 2 10.47 -29.61 -25.11
C ALA A 2 10.19 -28.10 -24.93
N LYS A 3 9.64 -27.71 -23.79
CA LYS A 3 9.38 -26.30 -23.49
C LYS A 3 10.69 -25.57 -23.16
N LYS A 4 10.75 -24.30 -23.54
CA LYS A 4 11.84 -23.40 -23.16
C LYS A 4 11.27 -22.43 -22.11
N PRO A 5 11.34 -22.77 -20.82
CA PRO A 5 10.67 -21.99 -19.79
C PRO A 5 11.30 -20.61 -19.63
N ILE A 6 10.48 -19.63 -19.28
CA ILE A 6 10.96 -18.37 -18.72
C ILE A 6 10.70 -18.37 -17.21
N ALA A 7 11.72 -18.01 -16.42
CA ALA A 7 11.60 -17.98 -14.96
C ALA A 7 11.81 -16.57 -14.41
N LEU A 8 11.03 -16.22 -13.40
CA LEU A 8 11.28 -15.11 -12.49
C LEU A 8 11.71 -15.70 -11.15
N ILE A 9 12.94 -15.41 -10.74
CA ILE A 9 13.54 -15.85 -9.49
C ILE A 9 13.65 -14.64 -8.58
N ILE A 10 12.87 -14.61 -7.51
CA ILE A 10 12.82 -13.51 -6.55
C ILE A 10 13.60 -13.93 -5.31
N MET A 11 14.71 -13.26 -5.04
CA MET A 11 15.52 -13.40 -3.83
C MET A 11 15.00 -12.37 -2.81
N ASP A 12 13.94 -12.74 -2.07
CA ASP A 12 13.23 -11.84 -1.17
C ASP A 12 14.18 -11.15 -0.18
N GLY A 13 14.14 -9.82 -0.10
CA GLY A 13 14.98 -9.04 0.79
C GLY A 13 16.45 -8.83 0.33
N TYR A 14 16.77 -9.13 -0.94
CA TYR A 14 18.13 -8.98 -1.49
C TYR A 14 18.33 -7.58 -2.09
N GLY A 15 18.66 -6.57 -1.27
CA GLY A 15 18.93 -5.20 -1.71
C GLY A 15 20.36 -4.98 -2.23
N ILE A 16 20.56 -3.87 -2.94
CA ILE A 16 21.89 -3.40 -3.38
C ILE A 16 22.30 -2.22 -2.50
N ASN A 17 23.36 -2.42 -1.72
CA ASN A 17 23.92 -1.39 -0.86
C ASN A 17 25.46 -1.36 -1.03
N GLN A 18 26.00 -0.15 -1.21
CA GLN A 18 27.45 0.03 -1.32
C GLN A 18 28.17 0.02 0.04
N ASN A 19 27.43 0.21 1.13
CA ASN A 19 27.97 0.12 2.48
C ASN A 19 28.28 -1.35 2.80
N THR A 20 29.48 -1.62 3.31
CA THR A 20 29.92 -2.97 3.68
C THR A 20 29.63 -3.31 5.14
N GLU A 21 29.45 -2.30 5.99
CA GLU A 21 29.14 -2.50 7.41
C GLU A 21 27.70 -2.96 7.59
N GLY A 22 27.51 -4.10 8.23
CA GLY A 22 26.19 -4.69 8.43
C GLY A 22 25.52 -5.23 7.16
N ASN A 23 26.26 -5.41 6.07
CA ASN A 23 25.74 -5.90 4.80
C ASN A 23 26.08 -7.39 4.63
N ALA A 24 25.09 -8.26 4.87
CA ALA A 24 25.27 -9.70 4.76
C ALA A 24 25.51 -10.16 3.31
N ILE A 25 24.98 -9.42 2.33
CA ILE A 25 25.14 -9.74 0.91
C ILE A 25 26.58 -9.54 0.45
N VAL A 26 27.22 -8.46 0.91
CA VAL A 26 28.63 -8.20 0.60
C VAL A 26 29.55 -9.18 1.35
N ALA A 27 29.20 -9.56 2.57
CA ALA A 27 30.00 -10.46 3.39
C ALA A 27 29.90 -11.93 2.95
N ALA A 28 28.84 -12.33 2.28
CA ALA A 28 28.60 -13.72 1.86
C ALA A 28 29.46 -14.14 0.67
N LYS A 29 29.81 -15.43 0.64
CA LYS A 29 30.42 -16.10 -0.52
C LYS A 29 29.33 -16.46 -1.50
N LYS A 30 29.26 -15.79 -2.63
CA LYS A 30 28.19 -15.94 -3.63
C LYS A 30 28.74 -16.14 -5.05
N PRO A 31 29.48 -17.21 -5.30
CA PRO A 31 30.21 -17.44 -6.55
C PRO A 31 29.25 -17.55 -7.77
N HIS A 32 28.03 -18.05 -7.58
CA HIS A 32 27.07 -18.16 -8.66
C HIS A 32 26.51 -16.79 -9.07
N LEU A 33 26.06 -15.98 -8.13
CA LEU A 33 25.57 -14.62 -8.39
C LEU A 33 26.68 -13.71 -8.92
N ASP A 34 27.90 -13.81 -8.36
CA ASP A 34 29.05 -13.04 -8.85
C ASP A 34 29.40 -13.40 -10.31
N LYS A 35 29.32 -14.68 -10.68
CA LYS A 35 29.48 -15.15 -12.06
C LYS A 35 28.36 -14.62 -12.96
N LEU A 36 27.10 -14.70 -12.52
CA LEU A 36 25.96 -14.22 -13.30
C LEU A 36 26.06 -12.71 -13.56
N LEU A 37 26.46 -11.93 -12.57
CA LEU A 37 26.68 -10.49 -12.71
C LEU A 37 27.85 -10.17 -13.68
N ALA A 38 28.86 -11.03 -13.74
CA ALA A 38 30.01 -10.83 -14.64
C ALA A 38 29.69 -11.23 -16.10
N GLU A 39 28.85 -12.23 -16.32
CA GLU A 39 28.63 -12.83 -17.64
C GLU A 39 27.35 -12.36 -18.35
N TYR A 40 26.35 -11.87 -17.60
CA TYR A 40 25.02 -11.55 -18.15
C TYR A 40 24.65 -10.06 -18.00
N PRO A 41 23.80 -9.54 -18.88
CA PRO A 41 23.27 -8.19 -18.75
C PRO A 41 22.49 -8.04 -17.46
N HIS A 42 22.77 -6.95 -16.74
CA HIS A 42 22.15 -6.66 -15.47
C HIS A 42 21.88 -5.16 -15.28
N SER A 43 20.95 -4.85 -14.41
CA SER A 43 20.53 -3.49 -14.07
C SER A 43 20.02 -3.44 -12.62
N GLN A 44 19.50 -2.28 -12.21
CA GLN A 44 18.93 -2.05 -10.90
C GLN A 44 17.47 -1.63 -11.02
N LEU A 45 16.64 -2.07 -10.10
CA LEU A 45 15.22 -1.71 -10.03
C LEU A 45 14.95 -0.93 -8.75
N SER A 46 14.14 0.12 -8.88
CA SER A 46 13.55 0.78 -7.72
C SER A 46 12.47 -0.11 -7.11
N ALA A 47 12.55 -0.31 -5.79
CA ALA A 47 11.68 -1.20 -5.02
C ALA A 47 11.06 -0.51 -3.79
N SER A 48 11.02 0.83 -3.76
CA SER A 48 10.53 1.62 -2.63
C SER A 48 9.83 2.90 -3.07
N GLY A 49 9.15 3.56 -2.15
CA GLY A 49 8.52 4.86 -2.37
C GLY A 49 7.52 4.87 -3.52
N LEU A 50 7.46 5.97 -4.24
CA LEU A 50 6.48 6.21 -5.31
C LEU A 50 6.56 5.19 -6.46
N ASP A 51 7.73 4.61 -6.71
CA ASP A 51 7.94 3.62 -7.76
C ASP A 51 7.26 2.26 -7.51
N VAL A 52 6.79 2.05 -6.28
CA VAL A 52 5.99 0.88 -5.90
C VAL A 52 4.62 1.28 -5.31
N GLY A 53 4.23 2.56 -5.45
CA GLY A 53 2.94 3.07 -4.99
C GLY A 53 2.84 3.38 -3.50
N LEU A 54 3.97 3.48 -2.81
CA LEU A 54 4.11 3.89 -1.42
C LEU A 54 4.46 5.38 -1.31
N PRO A 55 4.28 6.03 -0.14
CA PRO A 55 4.80 7.36 0.11
C PRO A 55 6.30 7.48 -0.19
N ASP A 56 6.74 8.68 -0.59
CA ASP A 56 8.16 8.94 -0.86
C ASP A 56 9.03 8.60 0.36
N GLY A 57 10.16 7.93 0.11
CA GLY A 57 11.08 7.49 1.14
C GLY A 57 10.60 6.29 1.99
N GLN A 58 9.42 5.75 1.76
CA GLN A 58 8.94 4.56 2.45
C GLN A 58 9.54 3.30 1.83
N MET A 59 10.10 2.41 2.69
CA MET A 59 10.63 1.12 2.28
C MET A 59 9.56 0.23 1.67
N GLY A 60 9.90 -0.55 0.64
CA GLY A 60 9.05 -1.58 0.07
C GLY A 60 8.81 -2.74 1.04
N ASN A 61 7.93 -3.63 0.64
CA ASN A 61 7.67 -4.90 1.32
C ASN A 61 7.21 -5.96 0.32
N SER A 62 7.18 -7.21 0.75
CA SER A 62 6.91 -8.33 -0.16
C SER A 62 5.51 -8.29 -0.77
N GLU A 63 4.48 -7.83 -0.01
CA GLU A 63 3.11 -7.71 -0.51
C GLU A 63 3.04 -6.71 -1.67
N VAL A 64 3.56 -5.51 -1.44
CA VAL A 64 3.58 -4.43 -2.44
C VAL A 64 4.48 -4.81 -3.61
N GLY A 65 5.68 -5.35 -3.36
CA GLY A 65 6.62 -5.75 -4.41
C GLY A 65 6.01 -6.78 -5.37
N HIS A 66 5.48 -7.89 -4.83
CA HIS A 66 4.88 -8.95 -5.66
C HIS A 66 3.62 -8.48 -6.38
N THR A 67 2.80 -7.61 -5.75
CA THR A 67 1.62 -7.03 -6.41
C THR A 67 2.02 -6.16 -7.61
N ASN A 68 3.02 -5.30 -7.47
CA ASN A 68 3.51 -4.45 -8.57
C ASN A 68 4.11 -5.29 -9.71
N ILE A 69 4.91 -6.31 -9.37
CA ILE A 69 5.50 -7.24 -10.36
C ILE A 69 4.38 -7.93 -11.15
N GLY A 70 3.45 -8.59 -10.45
CA GLY A 70 2.38 -9.37 -11.08
C GLY A 70 1.36 -8.55 -11.84
N ALA A 71 1.07 -7.32 -11.38
CA ALA A 71 0.20 -6.39 -12.07
C ALA A 71 0.85 -5.74 -13.31
N GLY A 72 2.18 -5.74 -13.41
CA GLY A 72 2.91 -5.06 -14.48
C GLY A 72 2.67 -3.54 -14.51
N ARG A 73 2.28 -2.96 -13.38
CA ARG A 73 2.00 -1.52 -13.19
C ARG A 73 2.23 -1.12 -11.75
N ILE A 74 2.43 0.19 -11.51
CA ILE A 74 2.47 0.70 -10.14
C ILE A 74 1.06 0.63 -9.55
N VAL A 75 0.92 -0.10 -8.45
CA VAL A 75 -0.32 -0.21 -7.67
C VAL A 75 -0.21 0.74 -6.49
N TYR A 76 -0.84 1.89 -6.62
CA TYR A 76 -0.77 2.93 -5.59
C TYR A 76 -1.57 2.56 -4.35
N GLN A 77 -0.96 2.67 -3.16
CA GLN A 77 -1.72 2.68 -1.92
C GLN A 77 -2.64 3.91 -1.87
N MET A 78 -3.75 3.78 -1.17
CA MET A 78 -4.84 4.78 -1.19
C MET A 78 -4.36 6.18 -0.81
N LEU A 79 -3.49 6.32 0.19
CA LEU A 79 -2.85 7.58 0.57
C LEU A 79 -2.17 8.25 -0.65
N VAL A 80 -1.33 7.50 -1.34
CA VAL A 80 -0.55 8.02 -2.48
C VAL A 80 -1.44 8.28 -3.68
N LYS A 81 -2.43 7.42 -3.94
CA LYS A 81 -3.39 7.56 -5.03
C LYS A 81 -4.18 8.87 -4.92
N ILE A 82 -4.77 9.12 -3.75
CA ILE A 82 -5.54 10.35 -3.51
C ILE A 82 -4.63 11.58 -3.60
N SER A 83 -3.44 11.53 -2.97
CA SER A 83 -2.47 12.64 -3.02
C SER A 83 -2.04 12.93 -4.47
N LYS A 84 -1.79 11.90 -5.26
CA LYS A 84 -1.46 12.02 -6.67
C LYS A 84 -2.59 12.63 -7.48
N ASP A 85 -3.83 12.18 -7.28
CA ASP A 85 -5.01 12.70 -7.97
C ASP A 85 -5.27 14.17 -7.63
N ILE A 86 -4.96 14.60 -6.39
CA ILE A 86 -5.01 16.01 -6.00
C ILE A 86 -3.94 16.82 -6.76
N ASN A 87 -2.70 16.35 -6.75
CA ASN A 87 -1.58 17.05 -7.38
C ASN A 87 -1.72 17.12 -8.91
N ASP A 88 -2.21 16.06 -9.54
CA ASP A 88 -2.45 15.99 -10.98
C ASP A 88 -3.77 16.70 -11.39
N GLY A 89 -4.58 17.14 -10.44
CA GLY A 89 -5.89 17.74 -10.67
C GLY A 89 -6.99 16.75 -11.04
N LYS A 90 -6.73 15.46 -11.02
CA LYS A 90 -7.71 14.39 -11.34
C LYS A 90 -8.81 14.26 -10.29
N ILE A 91 -8.58 14.71 -9.07
CA ILE A 91 -9.62 14.71 -8.03
C ILE A 91 -10.85 15.50 -8.47
N TYR A 92 -10.69 16.52 -9.31
CA TYR A 92 -11.80 17.33 -9.87
C TYR A 92 -12.71 16.55 -10.84
N GLU A 93 -12.22 15.41 -11.35
CA GLU A 93 -12.94 14.52 -12.27
C GLU A 93 -13.63 13.35 -11.51
N ASN A 94 -13.42 13.24 -10.19
CA ASN A 94 -14.06 12.21 -9.38
C ASN A 94 -15.58 12.47 -9.31
N GLU A 95 -16.36 11.59 -9.92
CA GLU A 95 -17.80 11.73 -10.06
C GLU A 95 -18.52 11.81 -8.71
N ALA A 96 -18.19 10.91 -7.76
CA ALA A 96 -18.87 10.86 -6.46
C ALA A 96 -18.67 12.17 -5.66
N LEU A 97 -17.44 12.70 -5.65
CA LEU A 97 -17.11 13.96 -4.99
C LEU A 97 -17.77 15.13 -5.71
N SER A 98 -17.72 15.11 -7.05
CA SER A 98 -18.30 16.15 -7.91
C SER A 98 -19.81 16.23 -7.73
N ASP A 99 -20.51 15.11 -7.81
CA ASP A 99 -21.97 15.03 -7.71
C ASP A 99 -22.48 15.48 -6.34
N ALA A 100 -21.79 15.08 -5.26
CA ALA A 100 -22.14 15.52 -3.91
C ALA A 100 -22.01 17.04 -3.73
N MET A 101 -20.95 17.62 -4.27
CA MET A 101 -20.72 19.07 -4.24
C MET A 101 -21.73 19.82 -5.10
N ASP A 102 -22.03 19.31 -6.31
CA ASP A 102 -23.00 19.92 -7.21
C ASP A 102 -24.43 19.83 -6.65
N ALA A 103 -24.77 18.72 -5.97
CA ALA A 103 -26.05 18.57 -5.28
C ALA A 103 -26.21 19.58 -4.14
N ALA A 104 -25.19 19.79 -3.31
CA ALA A 104 -25.20 20.81 -2.27
C ALA A 104 -25.46 22.21 -2.86
N LYS A 105 -24.73 22.57 -3.91
CA LYS A 105 -24.87 23.87 -4.58
C LYS A 105 -26.23 24.04 -5.21
N ALA A 106 -26.70 23.07 -5.99
CA ALA A 106 -27.98 23.16 -6.72
C ALA A 106 -29.19 23.28 -5.78
N ASN A 107 -29.14 22.68 -4.61
CA ASN A 107 -30.22 22.67 -3.63
C ASN A 107 -30.07 23.76 -2.55
N GLY A 108 -29.05 24.62 -2.62
CA GLY A 108 -28.78 25.64 -1.61
C GLY A 108 -28.47 25.03 -0.22
N LYS A 109 -27.83 23.84 -0.22
CA LYS A 109 -27.47 23.09 0.96
C LYS A 109 -25.99 23.28 1.29
N SER A 110 -25.60 22.84 2.48
CA SER A 110 -24.20 22.90 2.93
C SER A 110 -23.40 21.68 2.48
N LEU A 111 -22.10 21.89 2.31
CA LEU A 111 -21.11 20.84 2.18
C LEU A 111 -20.38 20.68 3.51
N HIS A 112 -20.35 19.46 4.03
CA HIS A 112 -19.61 19.10 5.23
C HIS A 112 -18.44 18.19 4.89
N LEU A 113 -17.25 18.55 5.34
CA LEU A 113 -16.03 17.75 5.22
C LEU A 113 -15.68 17.24 6.62
N MET A 114 -15.71 15.93 6.83
CA MET A 114 -15.40 15.36 8.15
C MET A 114 -14.26 14.35 8.07
N GLY A 115 -13.44 14.28 9.11
CA GLY A 115 -12.36 13.31 9.18
C GLY A 115 -11.23 13.69 10.11
N LEU A 116 -10.22 12.81 10.16
CA LEU A 116 -9.06 12.94 11.03
C LEU A 116 -8.11 14.02 10.48
N LEU A 117 -7.91 15.07 11.24
CA LEU A 117 -6.93 16.14 10.93
C LEU A 117 -5.54 15.69 11.39
N SER A 118 -4.79 15.10 10.49
CA SER A 118 -3.48 14.49 10.77
C SER A 118 -2.63 14.40 9.50
N ASN A 119 -1.33 14.54 9.65
CA ASN A 119 -0.35 14.26 8.60
C ASN A 119 0.29 12.86 8.75
N GLY A 120 -0.16 12.05 9.70
CA GLY A 120 0.37 10.70 9.96
C GLY A 120 0.12 9.70 8.83
N GLY A 121 -0.84 9.97 7.93
CA GLY A 121 -1.07 9.15 6.73
C GLY A 121 -1.60 7.74 6.99
N VAL A 122 -2.11 7.44 8.20
CA VAL A 122 -2.63 6.11 8.56
C VAL A 122 -4.12 5.98 8.23
N HIS A 123 -4.93 6.99 8.54
CA HIS A 123 -6.38 7.01 8.31
C HIS A 123 -6.81 8.07 7.31
N SER A 124 -6.07 9.17 7.26
CA SER A 124 -6.35 10.37 6.47
C SER A 124 -5.04 11.13 6.23
N HIS A 125 -5.13 12.23 5.49
CA HIS A 125 -4.03 13.20 5.38
C HIS A 125 -4.59 14.61 5.22
N ASN A 126 -3.97 15.61 5.87
CA ASN A 126 -4.40 17.02 5.84
C ASN A 126 -4.50 17.55 4.40
N GLU A 127 -3.54 17.19 3.53
CA GLU A 127 -3.54 17.60 2.12
C GLU A 127 -4.80 17.14 1.37
N HIS A 128 -5.40 16.02 1.78
CA HIS A 128 -6.64 15.56 1.16
C HIS A 128 -7.82 16.48 1.51
N LEU A 129 -7.90 16.94 2.75
CA LEU A 129 -8.87 17.96 3.17
C LEU A 129 -8.67 19.27 2.40
N TYR A 130 -7.41 19.73 2.27
CA TYR A 130 -7.10 20.96 1.51
C TYR A 130 -7.45 20.81 0.03
N GLY A 131 -7.23 19.63 -0.56
CA GLY A 131 -7.66 19.29 -1.93
C GLY A 131 -9.18 19.41 -2.11
N LEU A 132 -9.98 18.90 -1.14
CA LEU A 132 -11.44 18.99 -1.15
C LEU A 132 -11.91 20.43 -0.98
N LEU A 133 -11.29 21.23 -0.12
CA LEU A 133 -11.60 22.66 0.02
C LEU A 133 -11.33 23.42 -1.29
N LYS A 134 -10.19 23.16 -1.94
CA LYS A 134 -9.88 23.74 -3.27
C LYS A 134 -10.92 23.34 -4.32
N MET A 135 -11.38 22.07 -4.29
CA MET A 135 -12.45 21.58 -5.17
C MET A 135 -13.78 22.32 -4.92
N ALA A 136 -14.18 22.46 -3.65
CA ALA A 136 -15.39 23.20 -3.26
C ALA A 136 -15.33 24.66 -3.72
N LYS A 137 -14.18 25.33 -3.55
CA LYS A 137 -13.95 26.69 -4.05
C LYS A 137 -14.09 26.79 -5.56
N LYS A 138 -13.46 25.86 -6.29
CA LYS A 138 -13.54 25.83 -7.76
C LYS A 138 -14.99 25.66 -8.27
N LYS A 139 -15.80 24.87 -7.55
CA LYS A 139 -17.22 24.68 -7.84
C LYS A 139 -18.11 25.84 -7.38
N GLY A 140 -17.57 26.77 -6.59
CA GLY A 140 -18.29 27.93 -6.08
C GLY A 140 -19.35 27.57 -5.04
N ILE A 141 -19.01 26.68 -4.13
CA ILE A 141 -19.83 26.36 -2.95
C ILE A 141 -19.52 27.39 -1.87
N GLU A 142 -20.54 28.03 -1.32
CA GLU A 142 -20.35 29.09 -0.32
C GLU A 142 -20.38 28.54 1.10
N ASN A 143 -21.27 27.60 1.41
CA ASN A 143 -21.46 27.03 2.73
C ASN A 143 -20.68 25.71 2.85
N VAL A 144 -19.42 25.79 3.29
CA VAL A 144 -18.52 24.65 3.53
C VAL A 144 -18.11 24.61 4.97
N TYR A 145 -18.35 23.50 5.66
CA TYR A 145 -18.04 23.31 7.07
C TYR A 145 -17.12 22.11 7.27
N VAL A 146 -16.17 22.24 8.17
CA VAL A 146 -15.20 21.19 8.49
C VAL A 146 -15.43 20.65 9.90
N HIS A 147 -15.60 19.34 10.02
CA HIS A 147 -15.69 18.63 11.29
C HIS A 147 -14.38 17.87 11.52
N THR A 148 -13.53 18.37 12.37
CA THR A 148 -12.19 17.83 12.58
C THR A 148 -12.15 16.83 13.72
N PHE A 149 -11.55 15.66 13.47
CA PHE A 149 -11.17 14.70 14.50
C PHE A 149 -9.68 14.83 14.77
N LEU A 150 -9.25 14.92 16.02
CA LEU A 150 -7.85 15.04 16.39
C LEU A 150 -7.23 13.69 16.69
N ASP A 151 -5.97 13.52 16.34
CA ASP A 151 -5.29 12.22 16.31
C ASP A 151 -4.66 11.83 17.65
N GLY A 152 -3.46 12.28 17.93
CA GLY A 152 -2.71 11.98 19.14
C GLY A 152 -2.24 10.52 19.31
N ARG A 153 -2.41 9.67 18.28
CA ARG A 153 -1.96 8.27 18.21
C ARG A 153 -0.92 8.03 17.14
N ASP A 154 -1.23 8.45 15.93
CA ASP A 154 -0.40 8.24 14.75
C ASP A 154 0.60 9.41 14.59
N VAL A 155 0.39 10.47 15.36
CA VAL A 155 1.24 11.66 15.50
C VAL A 155 1.37 12.02 16.98
N PRO A 156 2.28 12.94 17.38
CA PRO A 156 2.43 13.36 18.79
C PRO A 156 1.12 13.84 19.41
N PRO A 157 0.87 13.57 20.71
CA PRO A 157 -0.44 13.73 21.34
C PRO A 157 -0.93 15.16 21.52
N THR A 158 -0.11 16.16 21.17
CA THR A 158 -0.43 17.59 21.28
C THR A 158 -0.16 18.36 19.99
N SER A 159 -0.12 17.67 18.84
CA SER A 159 0.09 18.28 17.51
C SER A 159 -1.18 18.91 16.92
N GLY A 160 -2.36 18.61 17.47
CA GLY A 160 -3.65 19.07 16.95
C GLY A 160 -3.80 20.59 16.90
N ALA A 161 -3.22 21.33 17.85
CA ALA A 161 -3.27 22.80 17.84
C ALA A 161 -2.48 23.40 16.65
N GLU A 162 -1.36 22.78 16.26
CA GLU A 162 -0.57 23.18 15.09
C GLU A 162 -1.32 22.87 13.79
N PHE A 163 -1.86 21.65 13.67
CA PHE A 163 -2.68 21.26 12.51
C PHE A 163 -3.93 22.12 12.36
N MET A 164 -4.56 22.51 13.48
CA MET A 164 -5.72 23.39 13.45
C MET A 164 -5.34 24.80 12.96
N ALA A 165 -4.21 25.35 13.41
CA ALA A 165 -3.72 26.64 12.95
C ALA A 165 -3.36 26.62 11.46
N GLU A 166 -2.78 25.50 10.98
CA GLU A 166 -2.52 25.29 9.58
C GLU A 166 -3.82 25.21 8.76
N LEU A 167 -4.82 24.44 9.22
CA LEU A 167 -6.12 24.34 8.55
C LEU A 167 -6.81 25.72 8.44
N GLU A 168 -6.82 26.52 9.50
CA GLU A 168 -7.41 27.87 9.46
C GLU A 168 -6.69 28.79 8.46
N LYS A 169 -5.35 28.67 8.39
CA LYS A 169 -4.56 29.38 7.39
C LYS A 169 -4.93 28.95 5.97
N GLU A 170 -5.00 27.64 5.70
CA GLU A 170 -5.40 27.09 4.40
C GLU A 170 -6.82 27.51 4.01
N ILE A 171 -7.79 27.44 4.93
CA ILE A 171 -9.17 27.93 4.72
C ILE A 171 -9.17 29.40 4.28
N LYS A 172 -8.38 30.23 4.96
CA LYS A 172 -8.27 31.65 4.64
C LYS A 172 -7.62 31.91 3.27
N GLU A 173 -6.57 31.15 2.93
CA GLU A 173 -5.88 31.27 1.64
C GLU A 173 -6.74 30.76 0.47
N ILE A 174 -7.44 29.65 0.64
CA ILE A 174 -8.36 29.08 -0.34
C ILE A 174 -9.61 30.01 -0.46
N GLY A 175 -10.03 30.59 0.62
CA GLY A 175 -11.17 31.53 0.68
C GLY A 175 -12.54 30.85 0.66
N VAL A 176 -12.65 29.66 1.25
CA VAL A 176 -13.90 28.94 1.51
C VAL A 176 -13.73 27.98 2.68
N GLY A 177 -14.79 27.81 3.47
CA GLY A 177 -14.86 26.90 4.60
C GLY A 177 -14.77 27.57 5.96
N SER A 178 -15.22 26.89 7.01
CA SER A 178 -15.02 27.21 8.43
C SER A 178 -15.00 25.92 9.24
N VAL A 179 -14.27 25.90 10.37
CA VAL A 179 -14.29 24.79 11.30
C VAL A 179 -15.58 24.85 12.12
N ALA A 180 -16.42 23.83 11.99
CA ALA A 180 -17.69 23.74 12.71
C ALA A 180 -17.57 23.02 14.05
N THR A 181 -16.91 21.86 14.07
CA THR A 181 -16.72 21.07 15.30
C THR A 181 -15.32 20.47 15.37
N ILE A 182 -14.86 20.26 16.61
CA ILE A 182 -13.57 19.65 16.95
C ILE A 182 -13.81 18.57 17.98
N MET A 183 -13.19 17.39 17.82
CA MET A 183 -13.28 16.30 18.79
C MET A 183 -12.11 15.35 18.64
N GLY A 184 -11.74 14.66 19.71
CA GLY A 184 -10.74 13.60 19.65
C GLY A 184 -11.25 12.36 18.93
N ARG A 185 -10.35 11.61 18.30
CA ARG A 185 -10.66 10.34 17.64
C ARG A 185 -11.27 9.29 18.57
N PHE A 186 -11.07 9.43 19.87
CA PHE A 186 -11.71 8.59 20.88
C PHE A 186 -13.24 8.58 20.77
N TYR A 187 -13.84 9.70 20.38
CA TYR A 187 -15.30 9.84 20.20
C TYR A 187 -15.73 9.50 18.77
N ALA A 188 -15.09 10.09 17.77
CA ALA A 188 -15.55 10.04 16.38
C ALA A 188 -15.04 8.84 15.59
N MET A 189 -14.05 8.10 16.11
CA MET A 189 -13.40 6.99 15.42
C MET A 189 -13.36 5.71 16.27
N ASP A 190 -14.42 5.48 17.05
CA ASP A 190 -14.60 4.22 17.78
C ASP A 190 -14.82 3.06 16.81
N ARG A 191 -14.35 1.85 17.19
CA ARG A 191 -14.56 0.60 16.44
C ARG A 191 -15.01 -0.57 17.33
N ASP A 192 -15.27 -0.27 18.61
CA ASP A 192 -15.55 -1.28 19.64
C ASP A 192 -17.02 -1.25 20.06
N ASN A 193 -17.89 -0.52 19.31
CA ASN A 193 -19.33 -0.30 19.60
C ASN A 193 -19.57 0.44 20.93
N ALA A 194 -18.66 1.33 21.31
CA ALA A 194 -18.86 2.24 22.44
C ALA A 194 -19.78 3.41 22.01
N TRP A 195 -21.06 3.10 21.86
CA TRP A 195 -22.06 4.01 21.29
C TRP A 195 -22.22 5.31 22.08
N ASP A 196 -21.98 5.30 23.39
CA ASP A 196 -21.95 6.50 24.24
C ASP A 196 -20.90 7.52 23.80
N ARG A 197 -19.79 7.08 23.21
CA ARG A 197 -18.74 7.95 22.63
C ARG A 197 -19.19 8.48 21.30
N VAL A 198 -19.64 7.58 20.41
CA VAL A 198 -20.08 7.92 19.05
C VAL A 198 -21.28 8.87 19.10
N GLU A 199 -22.21 8.70 20.03
CA GLU A 199 -23.34 9.59 20.24
C GLU A 199 -22.92 11.02 20.54
N LYS A 200 -21.90 11.24 21.38
CA LYS A 200 -21.37 12.58 21.68
C LYS A 200 -20.81 13.26 20.43
N ALA A 201 -20.09 12.50 19.60
CA ALA A 201 -19.56 13.01 18.33
C ALA A 201 -20.69 13.36 17.37
N TYR A 202 -21.67 12.48 17.22
CA TYR A 202 -22.84 12.71 16.37
C TYR A 202 -23.63 13.94 16.81
N LYS A 203 -23.98 14.05 18.10
CA LYS A 203 -24.75 15.18 18.65
C LYS A 203 -24.02 16.50 18.50
N ALA A 204 -22.69 16.52 18.61
CA ALA A 204 -21.92 17.73 18.37
C ALA A 204 -22.04 18.19 16.92
N MET A 205 -22.01 17.27 15.95
CA MET A 205 -22.09 17.58 14.52
C MET A 205 -23.52 17.88 14.04
N VAL A 206 -24.55 17.34 14.70
CA VAL A 206 -25.95 17.46 14.26
C VAL A 206 -26.74 18.42 15.13
N ASP A 207 -26.69 18.26 16.46
CA ASP A 207 -27.51 19.01 17.41
C ASP A 207 -26.77 20.23 17.99
N GLY A 208 -25.45 20.33 17.74
CA GLY A 208 -24.64 21.40 18.31
C GLY A 208 -24.41 21.26 19.82
N GLU A 209 -24.53 20.00 20.33
CA GLU A 209 -24.27 19.69 21.72
C GLU A 209 -22.78 19.48 21.96
N GLY A 210 -22.23 20.08 23.01
CA GLY A 210 -20.82 19.99 23.37
C GLY A 210 -20.30 21.26 24.02
N ILE A 211 -18.98 21.34 24.21
CA ILE A 211 -18.32 22.55 24.67
C ILE A 211 -18.53 23.62 23.57
N GLN A 212 -18.79 24.86 23.99
CA GLN A 212 -18.98 25.97 23.06
C GLN A 212 -17.74 26.87 23.06
N GLU A 213 -17.14 27.04 21.90
CA GLU A 213 -15.98 27.91 21.69
C GLU A 213 -16.20 28.77 20.44
N THR A 214 -15.42 29.81 20.27
CA THR A 214 -15.54 30.71 19.11
C THR A 214 -14.30 30.74 18.23
N ASP A 215 -13.23 30.07 18.67
CA ASP A 215 -11.96 29.98 17.95
C ASP A 215 -11.42 28.56 18.05
N ALA A 216 -11.15 27.95 16.89
CA ALA A 216 -10.79 26.55 16.80
C ALA A 216 -9.43 26.22 17.44
N VAL A 217 -8.43 27.07 17.23
CA VAL A 217 -7.10 26.89 17.82
C VAL A 217 -7.14 27.08 19.34
N THR A 218 -7.91 28.05 19.79
CA THR A 218 -8.11 28.31 21.23
C THR A 218 -8.83 27.13 21.90
N ALA A 219 -9.82 26.55 21.25
CA ALA A 219 -10.53 25.36 21.74
C ALA A 219 -9.57 24.20 22.03
N VAL A 220 -8.66 23.90 21.13
CA VAL A 220 -7.66 22.83 21.31
C VAL A 220 -6.68 23.18 22.43
N LYS A 221 -6.19 24.42 22.50
CA LYS A 221 -5.29 24.87 23.57
C LYS A 221 -5.98 24.85 24.95
N ASN A 222 -7.25 25.20 25.03
CA ASN A 222 -8.02 25.11 26.27
C ASN A 222 -8.17 23.64 26.73
N SER A 223 -8.31 22.69 25.81
CA SER A 223 -8.28 21.27 26.14
C SER A 223 -6.94 20.85 26.76
N TYR A 224 -5.81 21.26 26.15
CA TYR A 224 -4.48 20.98 26.71
C TYR A 224 -4.25 21.59 28.08
N ALA A 225 -4.77 22.81 28.32
CA ALA A 225 -4.70 23.46 29.62
C ALA A 225 -5.45 22.71 30.74
N ASN A 226 -6.36 21.80 30.35
CA ASN A 226 -7.08 20.89 31.24
C ASN A 226 -6.53 19.45 31.19
N ASP A 227 -5.28 19.24 30.76
CA ASP A 227 -4.60 17.96 30.65
C ASP A 227 -5.31 16.94 29.70
N VAL A 228 -6.13 17.42 28.75
CA VAL A 228 -6.81 16.60 27.75
C VAL A 228 -6.12 16.76 26.40
N THR A 229 -5.41 15.73 25.97
CA THR A 229 -4.66 15.71 24.70
C THR A 229 -5.55 15.37 23.51
N ASP A 230 -5.03 15.45 22.30
CA ASP A 230 -5.73 15.35 21.02
C ASP A 230 -6.73 14.19 20.94
N GLU A 231 -6.29 12.99 21.28
CA GLU A 231 -7.13 11.79 21.19
C GLU A 231 -8.44 11.92 21.97
N PHE A 232 -8.41 12.63 23.10
CA PHE A 232 -9.50 12.68 24.06
C PHE A 232 -10.23 14.03 24.11
N VAL A 233 -9.93 14.96 23.19
CA VAL A 233 -10.61 16.26 23.14
C VAL A 233 -12.12 16.06 23.09
N ILE A 234 -12.78 16.63 24.09
CA ILE A 234 -14.23 16.53 24.23
C ILE A 234 -14.91 17.22 23.03
N PRO A 235 -15.99 16.66 22.46
CA PRO A 235 -16.69 17.28 21.35
C PRO A 235 -17.02 18.75 21.63
N THR A 236 -16.51 19.63 20.78
CA THR A 236 -16.56 21.08 20.90
C THR A 236 -17.15 21.69 19.63
N VAL A 237 -18.10 22.58 19.78
CA VAL A 237 -18.76 23.31 18.70
C VAL A 237 -18.15 24.69 18.58
N VAL A 238 -17.64 25.03 17.39
CA VAL A 238 -17.01 26.34 17.09
C VAL A 238 -17.95 27.22 16.26
N ASP A 239 -18.60 26.64 15.26
CA ASP A 239 -19.58 27.36 14.43
C ASP A 239 -20.93 26.61 14.38
N LYS A 240 -21.94 27.17 15.03
CA LYS A 240 -23.31 26.60 15.06
C LYS A 240 -24.03 26.59 13.71
N ASN A 241 -23.56 27.39 12.76
CA ASN A 241 -24.15 27.38 11.42
C ASN A 241 -23.77 26.08 10.65
N GLY A 242 -22.68 25.45 11.04
CA GLY A 242 -22.16 24.24 10.42
C GLY A 242 -22.73 22.92 10.96
N MET A 243 -23.93 22.93 11.54
CA MET A 243 -24.60 21.68 11.95
C MET A 243 -25.17 20.98 10.73
N ILE A 244 -24.97 19.65 10.66
CA ILE A 244 -25.42 18.80 9.55
C ILE A 244 -26.94 18.67 9.58
N LYS A 245 -27.59 18.94 8.46
CA LYS A 245 -29.07 18.94 8.31
C LYS A 245 -29.51 18.07 7.14
N GLU A 246 -30.82 17.82 7.10
CA GLU A 246 -31.46 17.08 6.03
C GLU A 246 -31.14 17.68 4.66
N GLY A 247 -30.67 16.84 3.74
CA GLY A 247 -30.34 17.21 2.37
C GLY A 247 -28.95 17.83 2.18
N ASP A 248 -28.15 18.01 3.25
CA ASP A 248 -26.77 18.42 3.12
C ASP A 248 -25.90 17.33 2.50
N SER A 249 -24.77 17.71 1.92
CA SER A 249 -23.76 16.78 1.44
C SER A 249 -22.64 16.62 2.46
N VAL A 250 -22.25 15.39 2.73
CA VAL A 250 -21.18 15.05 3.68
C VAL A 250 -20.11 14.24 2.96
N ILE A 251 -18.86 14.65 3.04
CA ILE A 251 -17.71 13.90 2.53
C ILE A 251 -16.83 13.52 3.72
N PHE A 252 -16.69 12.23 3.96
CA PHE A 252 -15.79 11.71 4.98
C PHE A 252 -14.44 11.36 4.33
N PHE A 253 -13.40 12.17 4.59
CA PHE A 253 -12.13 12.08 3.88
C PHE A 253 -11.14 11.05 4.43
N ASN A 254 -11.48 10.27 5.46
CA ASN A 254 -10.68 9.13 5.88
C ASN A 254 -10.68 8.06 4.79
N PHE A 255 -9.50 7.55 4.42
CA PHE A 255 -9.37 6.49 3.42
C PHE A 255 -9.23 5.08 4.03
N ARG A 256 -8.95 4.95 5.34
CA ARG A 256 -8.92 3.67 6.05
C ARG A 256 -10.27 3.38 6.71
N PRO A 257 -10.90 2.21 6.42
CA PRO A 257 -12.30 1.96 6.75
C PRO A 257 -12.57 1.60 8.20
N ASP A 258 -11.64 0.93 8.91
CA ASP A 258 -11.89 0.25 10.18
C ASP A 258 -12.50 1.12 11.28
N ARG A 259 -12.11 2.39 11.35
CA ARG A 259 -12.60 3.38 12.33
C ARG A 259 -13.58 4.41 11.75
N ALA A 260 -13.90 4.30 10.47
CA ALA A 260 -14.89 5.17 9.83
C ALA A 260 -16.31 4.58 9.86
N ARG A 261 -16.45 3.26 10.00
CA ARG A 261 -17.71 2.52 9.86
C ARG A 261 -18.79 3.00 10.84
N GLN A 262 -18.47 3.09 12.11
CA GLN A 262 -19.48 3.31 13.15
C GLN A 262 -20.11 4.69 13.07
N ILE A 263 -19.30 5.73 13.00
CA ILE A 263 -19.83 7.11 12.87
C ILE A 263 -20.58 7.30 11.55
N THR A 264 -20.14 6.68 10.45
CA THR A 264 -20.87 6.75 9.17
C THR A 264 -22.25 6.13 9.28
N ARG A 265 -22.40 4.94 9.90
CA ARG A 265 -23.71 4.30 10.10
C ARG A 265 -24.70 5.17 10.85
N THR A 266 -24.23 6.03 11.76
CA THR A 266 -25.12 6.94 12.48
C THR A 266 -25.80 7.97 11.54
N PHE A 267 -25.22 8.29 10.40
CA PHE A 267 -25.81 9.21 9.42
C PHE A 267 -26.64 8.48 8.36
N VAL A 268 -26.19 7.32 7.90
CA VAL A 268 -26.67 6.74 6.65
C VAL A 268 -27.63 5.56 6.83
N ASP A 269 -27.61 4.90 7.98
CA ASP A 269 -28.40 3.69 8.23
C ASP A 269 -29.72 4.05 8.93
N PRO A 270 -30.87 3.97 8.24
CA PRO A 270 -32.17 4.29 8.85
C PRO A 270 -32.51 3.34 10.02
N ASP A 271 -31.99 2.10 10.00
CA ASP A 271 -32.25 1.06 11.01
C ASP A 271 -31.21 1.05 12.13
N PHE A 272 -30.36 2.08 12.22
CA PHE A 272 -29.36 2.19 13.28
C PHE A 272 -29.99 2.26 14.67
N THR A 273 -29.50 1.42 15.59
CA THR A 273 -30.06 1.25 16.96
C THR A 273 -29.03 1.50 18.07
N GLY A 274 -27.83 1.97 17.78
CA GLY A 274 -26.76 2.16 18.77
C GLY A 274 -27.08 3.22 19.84
N PHE A 275 -27.84 4.27 19.46
CA PHE A 275 -28.40 5.28 20.35
C PHE A 275 -29.63 5.91 19.71
N GLU A 276 -30.42 6.65 20.49
CA GLU A 276 -31.65 7.27 20.01
C GLU A 276 -31.34 8.55 19.19
N ARG A 277 -31.80 8.61 17.94
CA ARG A 277 -31.67 9.77 17.05
C ARG A 277 -32.84 9.88 16.10
N LYS A 278 -33.06 11.08 15.59
CA LYS A 278 -33.98 11.30 14.47
C LYS A 278 -33.18 11.12 13.16
N TYR A 279 -33.53 10.07 12.41
CA TYR A 279 -32.93 9.89 11.08
C TYR A 279 -33.42 10.98 10.12
N PHE A 280 -32.51 11.48 9.31
CA PHE A 280 -32.76 12.33 8.14
C PHE A 280 -31.76 12.00 7.02
N PRO A 281 -32.18 12.06 5.75
CA PRO A 281 -31.29 11.74 4.64
C PRO A 281 -30.26 12.85 4.41
N VAL A 282 -29.02 12.45 4.16
CA VAL A 282 -27.91 13.28 3.69
C VAL A 282 -27.31 12.63 2.46
N ASN A 283 -26.65 13.42 1.61
CA ASN A 283 -25.86 12.91 0.51
C ASN A 283 -24.45 12.58 1.01
N PHE A 284 -24.22 11.31 1.38
CA PHE A 284 -23.00 10.89 2.07
C PHE A 284 -21.99 10.23 1.13
N VAL A 285 -20.77 10.77 1.09
CA VAL A 285 -19.64 10.20 0.33
C VAL A 285 -18.59 9.68 1.28
N CYS A 286 -18.30 8.37 1.17
CA CYS A 286 -17.15 7.74 1.78
C CYS A 286 -15.94 7.89 0.87
N MET A 287 -14.78 8.27 1.38
CA MET A 287 -13.57 8.36 0.57
C MET A 287 -13.22 7.00 -0.06
N THR A 288 -13.33 5.92 0.71
CA THR A 288 -13.20 4.54 0.26
C THR A 288 -14.40 3.71 0.69
N GLN A 289 -14.52 2.49 0.21
CA GLN A 289 -15.57 1.58 0.66
C GLN A 289 -15.33 1.18 2.12
N TYR A 290 -16.14 1.70 3.05
CA TYR A 290 -16.00 1.38 4.47
C TYR A 290 -16.63 0.04 4.83
N ASP A 291 -17.74 -0.29 4.19
CA ASP A 291 -18.48 -1.54 4.38
C ASP A 291 -19.45 -1.74 3.20
N GLU A 292 -19.43 -2.91 2.56
CA GLU A 292 -20.32 -3.24 1.43
C GLU A 292 -21.80 -3.21 1.80
N SER A 293 -22.13 -3.52 3.06
CA SER A 293 -23.50 -3.53 3.56
C SER A 293 -24.05 -2.16 3.95
N MET A 294 -23.24 -1.10 3.80
CA MET A 294 -23.61 0.24 4.25
C MET A 294 -24.59 0.90 3.27
N PRO A 295 -25.81 1.24 3.72
CA PRO A 295 -26.82 1.85 2.84
C PRO A 295 -26.55 3.35 2.62
N ASN A 296 -27.16 3.93 1.60
CA ASN A 296 -27.23 5.38 1.36
C ASN A 296 -25.87 6.09 1.31
N VAL A 297 -24.86 5.45 0.75
CA VAL A 297 -23.53 6.03 0.54
C VAL A 297 -23.12 5.94 -0.92
N THR A 298 -22.30 6.90 -1.36
CA THR A 298 -21.47 6.78 -2.55
C THR A 298 -20.02 6.65 -2.13
N VAL A 299 -19.17 6.07 -2.99
CA VAL A 299 -17.75 5.81 -2.70
C VAL A 299 -16.90 6.54 -3.72
N ALA A 300 -16.01 7.42 -3.25
CA ALA A 300 -15.15 8.19 -4.14
C ALA A 300 -14.05 7.34 -4.78
N TYR A 301 -13.47 6.43 -4.01
CA TYR A 301 -12.45 5.48 -4.46
C TYR A 301 -12.89 4.05 -4.11
N PRO A 302 -13.70 3.42 -4.98
CA PRO A 302 -14.11 2.03 -4.76
C PRO A 302 -12.92 1.08 -4.85
N PRO A 303 -13.03 -0.14 -4.29
CA PRO A 303 -12.03 -1.19 -4.46
C PRO A 303 -11.76 -1.43 -5.95
N GLU A 304 -10.50 -1.45 -6.34
CA GLU A 304 -10.10 -1.77 -7.71
C GLU A 304 -9.71 -3.23 -7.82
N THR A 305 -10.32 -3.94 -8.75
CA THR A 305 -9.83 -5.26 -9.16
C THR A 305 -8.67 -5.08 -10.14
N LEU A 306 -7.55 -5.71 -9.85
CA LEU A 306 -6.39 -5.65 -10.74
C LEU A 306 -6.57 -6.64 -11.90
N GLU A 307 -7.24 -6.18 -12.95
CA GLU A 307 -7.45 -6.97 -14.17
C GLU A 307 -6.17 -7.13 -14.98
N MET A 308 -6.10 -8.21 -15.76
CA MET A 308 -5.00 -8.50 -16.69
C MET A 308 -3.64 -8.55 -15.99
N THR A 309 -3.60 -9.10 -14.77
CA THR A 309 -2.33 -9.45 -14.11
C THR A 309 -1.58 -10.47 -14.98
N PHE A 310 -0.28 -10.60 -14.78
CA PHE A 310 0.56 -11.51 -15.58
C PHE A 310 0.02 -12.93 -15.56
N GLY A 311 -0.39 -13.44 -14.38
CA GLY A 311 -0.97 -14.78 -14.27
C GLY A 311 -2.26 -14.96 -15.05
N GLU A 312 -3.16 -14.00 -15.00
CA GLU A 312 -4.39 -13.98 -15.77
C GLU A 312 -4.11 -13.92 -17.28
N TYR A 313 -3.18 -13.05 -17.68
CA TYR A 313 -2.83 -12.89 -19.09
C TYR A 313 -2.20 -14.14 -19.69
N ILE A 314 -1.26 -14.78 -18.98
CA ILE A 314 -0.62 -16.05 -19.38
C ILE A 314 -1.68 -17.14 -19.55
N SER A 315 -2.62 -17.26 -18.61
CA SER A 315 -3.76 -18.17 -18.69
C SER A 315 -4.62 -17.91 -19.94
N LYS A 316 -4.99 -16.66 -20.21
CA LYS A 316 -5.76 -16.27 -21.42
C LYS A 316 -5.04 -16.58 -22.73
N LYS A 317 -3.71 -16.67 -22.71
CA LYS A 317 -2.89 -17.11 -23.85
C LYS A 317 -2.78 -18.65 -23.97
N GLY A 318 -3.39 -19.39 -23.06
CA GLY A 318 -3.34 -20.86 -23.03
C GLY A 318 -1.96 -21.43 -22.65
N LEU A 319 -1.14 -20.61 -21.97
CA LEU A 319 0.19 -21.01 -21.49
C LEU A 319 0.11 -21.54 -20.06
N THR A 320 1.06 -22.41 -19.72
CA THR A 320 1.13 -23.03 -18.40
C THR A 320 2.14 -22.32 -17.50
N GLN A 321 1.80 -22.19 -16.21
CA GLN A 321 2.62 -21.48 -15.26
C GLN A 321 2.73 -22.23 -13.93
N LEU A 322 3.91 -22.13 -13.30
CA LEU A 322 4.18 -22.65 -11.96
C LEU A 322 4.41 -21.47 -10.99
N ARG A 323 3.80 -21.56 -9.81
CA ARG A 323 4.08 -20.72 -8.64
C ARG A 323 4.68 -21.59 -7.57
N ILE A 324 5.85 -21.22 -7.05
CA ILE A 324 6.55 -22.02 -6.04
C ILE A 324 7.26 -21.13 -5.01
N ALA A 325 7.01 -21.44 -3.76
CA ALA A 325 7.70 -20.84 -2.61
C ALA A 325 7.52 -21.73 -1.38
N GLU A 326 8.29 -21.43 -0.35
CA GLU A 326 8.02 -21.97 0.98
C GLU A 326 6.90 -21.18 1.70
N THR A 327 6.34 -21.73 2.81
CA THR A 327 5.13 -21.21 3.50
C THR A 327 5.16 -19.70 3.73
N GLN A 328 6.30 -19.14 4.15
CA GLN A 328 6.43 -17.71 4.49
C GLN A 328 6.18 -16.78 3.29
N LYS A 329 6.44 -17.24 2.08
CA LYS A 329 6.35 -16.44 0.85
C LYS A 329 5.39 -17.02 -0.19
N TYR A 330 4.61 -18.05 0.18
CA TYR A 330 3.66 -18.67 -0.75
C TYR A 330 2.55 -17.71 -1.19
N ALA A 331 1.97 -16.95 -0.26
CA ALA A 331 0.96 -15.95 -0.57
C ALA A 331 1.49 -14.84 -1.51
N HIS A 332 2.80 -14.54 -1.44
CA HIS A 332 3.42 -13.50 -2.26
C HIS A 332 3.47 -13.91 -3.73
N VAL A 333 3.86 -15.14 -4.04
CA VAL A 333 3.88 -15.63 -5.44
C VAL A 333 2.51 -16.08 -5.95
N THR A 334 1.47 -16.11 -5.11
CA THR A 334 0.10 -16.50 -5.47
C THR A 334 -0.87 -15.33 -5.34
N PHE A 335 -1.44 -15.10 -4.16
CA PHE A 335 -2.45 -14.08 -3.89
C PHE A 335 -2.00 -12.66 -4.29
N PHE A 336 -0.86 -12.19 -3.76
CA PHE A 336 -0.38 -10.84 -4.05
C PHE A 336 0.08 -10.68 -5.51
N PHE A 337 0.77 -11.66 -6.06
CA PHE A 337 1.18 -11.64 -7.47
C PHE A 337 -0.02 -11.68 -8.43
N ASN A 338 -1.12 -12.28 -8.02
CA ASN A 338 -2.38 -12.31 -8.77
C ASN A 338 -3.28 -11.09 -8.48
N GLY A 339 -2.73 -10.05 -7.83
CA GLY A 339 -3.46 -8.79 -7.60
C GLY A 339 -4.51 -8.84 -6.50
N GLY A 340 -4.35 -9.72 -5.51
CA GLY A 340 -5.29 -9.92 -4.41
C GLY A 340 -6.37 -10.98 -4.70
N GLU A 341 -6.17 -11.79 -5.74
CA GLU A 341 -7.08 -12.88 -6.12
C GLU A 341 -6.57 -14.24 -5.65
N GLU A 342 -7.37 -14.93 -4.82
CA GLU A 342 -7.07 -16.31 -4.40
C GLU A 342 -7.24 -17.34 -5.53
N LYS A 343 -7.97 -16.96 -6.56
CA LYS A 343 -8.27 -17.84 -7.68
C LYS A 343 -7.01 -18.33 -8.37
N GLN A 344 -6.91 -19.65 -8.54
CA GLN A 344 -5.94 -20.27 -9.41
C GLN A 344 -6.42 -20.16 -10.86
N PHE A 345 -5.60 -19.57 -11.73
CA PHE A 345 -5.95 -19.43 -13.15
C PHE A 345 -5.80 -20.75 -13.90
N GLU A 346 -6.47 -20.89 -15.03
CA GLU A 346 -6.33 -22.07 -15.90
C GLU A 346 -4.88 -22.20 -16.37
N GLY A 347 -4.29 -23.39 -16.25
CA GLY A 347 -2.88 -23.63 -16.55
C GLY A 347 -1.90 -23.21 -15.47
N GLU A 348 -2.37 -22.64 -14.34
CA GLU A 348 -1.56 -22.34 -13.18
C GLU A 348 -1.48 -23.56 -12.25
N GLU A 349 -0.27 -23.92 -11.84
CA GLU A 349 -0.02 -24.88 -10.76
C GLU A 349 0.77 -24.23 -9.65
N ARG A 350 0.56 -24.72 -8.42
CA ARG A 350 1.14 -24.19 -7.22
C ARG A 350 1.86 -25.28 -6.45
N ILE A 351 3.11 -25.05 -6.07
CA ILE A 351 3.88 -25.91 -5.18
C ILE A 351 4.20 -25.13 -3.91
N LEU A 352 3.68 -25.63 -2.80
CA LEU A 352 3.98 -25.13 -1.47
C LEU A 352 4.95 -26.04 -0.77
N ILE A 353 6.11 -25.53 -0.40
CA ILE A 353 7.11 -26.21 0.46
C ILE A 353 6.92 -25.71 1.88
N LYS A 354 6.86 -26.63 2.85
CA LYS A 354 6.72 -26.23 4.26
C LYS A 354 7.99 -25.54 4.75
N SER A 355 7.86 -24.34 5.34
CA SER A 355 8.97 -23.68 6.05
C SER A 355 9.40 -24.50 7.28
N PRO A 356 10.65 -24.40 7.72
CA PRO A 356 11.13 -25.12 8.90
C PRO A 356 10.36 -24.67 10.16
N ASP A 357 10.10 -25.65 11.03
CA ASP A 357 9.44 -25.42 12.33
C ASP A 357 10.47 -25.03 13.39
N VAL A 358 10.88 -23.77 13.35
CA VAL A 358 11.85 -23.16 14.26
C VAL A 358 11.30 -21.90 14.90
N ALA A 359 11.79 -21.53 16.08
CA ALA A 359 11.31 -20.33 16.77
C ALA A 359 11.67 -19.04 16.00
N THR A 360 12.88 -18.98 15.46
CA THR A 360 13.39 -17.87 14.63
C THR A 360 14.26 -18.45 13.51
N PHE A 361 14.26 -17.82 12.34
CA PHE A 361 14.90 -18.39 11.15
C PHE A 361 16.44 -18.30 11.14
N ASP A 362 17.05 -17.55 12.05
CA ASP A 362 18.50 -17.64 12.30
C ASP A 362 18.95 -19.02 12.79
N MET A 363 18.06 -19.80 13.38
CA MET A 363 18.34 -21.18 13.81
C MET A 363 18.48 -22.16 12.64
N LYS A 364 17.90 -21.82 11.47
CA LYS A 364 18.00 -22.57 10.22
C LYS A 364 18.02 -21.59 9.02
N PRO A 365 19.16 -20.92 8.75
CA PRO A 365 19.25 -19.85 7.76
C PRO A 365 18.97 -20.28 6.32
N GLU A 366 19.26 -21.54 5.97
CA GLU A 366 18.92 -22.13 4.67
C GLU A 366 17.41 -22.30 4.49
N MET A 367 16.64 -22.23 5.58
CA MET A 367 15.19 -22.40 5.59
C MET A 367 14.78 -23.66 4.79
N SER A 368 13.94 -23.51 3.76
CA SER A 368 13.58 -24.59 2.84
C SER A 368 14.03 -24.31 1.40
N ALA A 369 15.09 -23.50 1.22
CA ALA A 369 15.55 -23.12 -0.12
C ALA A 369 16.00 -24.31 -0.96
N TYR A 370 16.65 -25.30 -0.36
CA TYR A 370 17.10 -26.49 -1.06
C TYR A 370 15.94 -27.37 -1.54
N GLU A 371 14.94 -27.57 -0.69
CA GLU A 371 13.72 -28.33 -1.02
C GLU A 371 12.88 -27.61 -2.10
N VAL A 372 12.81 -26.28 -2.05
CA VAL A 372 12.20 -25.46 -3.11
C VAL A 372 12.95 -25.64 -4.42
N THR A 373 14.30 -25.66 -4.35
CA THR A 373 15.16 -25.82 -5.53
C THR A 373 15.03 -27.21 -6.13
N ASP A 374 15.00 -28.26 -5.32
CA ASP A 374 14.78 -29.63 -5.82
C ASP A 374 13.45 -29.74 -6.56
N ALA A 375 12.37 -29.22 -5.95
CA ALA A 375 11.05 -29.25 -6.55
C ALA A 375 10.95 -28.44 -7.86
N VAL A 376 11.58 -27.26 -7.93
CA VAL A 376 11.53 -26.46 -9.17
C VAL A 376 12.40 -27.04 -10.28
N VAL A 377 13.56 -27.65 -9.95
CA VAL A 377 14.39 -28.35 -10.93
C VAL A 377 13.66 -29.55 -11.52
N ASP A 378 12.95 -30.32 -10.69
CA ASP A 378 12.07 -31.41 -11.19
C ASP A 378 10.96 -30.88 -12.09
N ALA A 379 10.33 -29.75 -11.72
CA ALA A 379 9.31 -29.09 -12.53
C ALA A 379 9.88 -28.62 -13.88
N ILE A 380 11.06 -28.02 -13.92
CA ILE A 380 11.76 -27.62 -15.15
C ILE A 380 12.00 -28.84 -16.04
N ASN A 381 12.49 -29.94 -15.44
CA ASN A 381 12.81 -31.16 -16.16
C ASN A 381 11.57 -31.88 -16.71
N SER A 382 10.39 -31.63 -16.16
CA SER A 382 9.12 -32.21 -16.62
C SER A 382 8.63 -31.69 -17.97
N ASP A 383 9.21 -30.61 -18.51
CA ASP A 383 8.78 -29.90 -19.72
C ASP A 383 7.30 -29.42 -19.70
N LYS A 384 6.73 -29.22 -18.51
CA LYS A 384 5.32 -28.92 -18.34
C LYS A 384 5.01 -27.41 -18.43
N PHE A 385 5.89 -26.56 -17.92
CA PHE A 385 5.63 -25.15 -17.71
C PHE A 385 6.30 -24.25 -18.75
N ASP A 386 5.57 -23.22 -19.19
CA ASP A 386 6.08 -22.15 -20.03
C ASP A 386 6.67 -21.01 -19.15
N VAL A 387 6.09 -20.80 -17.97
CA VAL A 387 6.48 -19.76 -17.03
C VAL A 387 6.65 -20.35 -15.63
N ILE A 388 7.66 -19.85 -14.91
CA ILE A 388 7.93 -20.23 -13.51
C ILE A 388 8.15 -18.97 -12.70
N ILE A 389 7.39 -18.79 -11.61
CA ILE A 389 7.55 -17.72 -10.64
C ILE A 389 7.95 -18.35 -9.31
N LEU A 390 9.15 -18.01 -8.83
CA LEU A 390 9.74 -18.56 -7.60
C LEU A 390 10.18 -17.46 -6.67
N ASN A 391 9.97 -17.66 -5.37
CA ASN A 391 10.51 -16.80 -4.31
C ASN A 391 11.36 -17.64 -3.35
N TYR A 392 12.59 -17.16 -3.05
CA TYR A 392 13.45 -17.61 -1.96
C TYR A 392 13.32 -16.64 -0.80
N ALA A 393 12.79 -17.11 0.32
CA ALA A 393 12.42 -16.32 1.49
C ALA A 393 13.60 -15.83 2.35
N ASN A 394 14.77 -16.41 2.17
CA ASN A 394 15.86 -16.44 3.13
C ASN A 394 16.41 -15.06 3.51
N CYS A 395 16.73 -14.21 2.54
CA CYS A 395 17.41 -12.94 2.84
C CYS A 395 16.52 -12.00 3.63
N ASP A 396 15.19 -12.07 3.43
CA ASP A 396 14.21 -11.30 4.18
C ASP A 396 13.95 -11.91 5.56
N MET A 397 13.53 -13.17 5.60
CA MET A 397 13.10 -13.80 6.86
C MET A 397 14.23 -13.94 7.87
N VAL A 398 15.44 -14.24 7.43
CA VAL A 398 16.62 -14.29 8.30
C VAL A 398 17.13 -12.88 8.60
N GLY A 399 17.05 -11.96 7.63
CA GLY A 399 17.41 -10.56 7.82
C GLY A 399 16.63 -9.89 8.95
N HIS A 400 15.33 -10.19 9.08
CA HIS A 400 14.50 -9.71 10.18
C HIS A 400 14.98 -10.11 11.58
N THR A 401 15.85 -11.11 11.71
CA THR A 401 16.45 -11.48 12.99
C THR A 401 17.58 -10.53 13.43
N GLY A 402 18.15 -9.77 12.49
CA GLY A 402 19.30 -8.87 12.73
C GLY A 402 20.61 -9.61 13.03
N ILE A 403 20.66 -10.93 12.83
CA ILE A 403 21.83 -11.76 13.13
C ILE A 403 22.71 -11.92 11.89
N MET A 404 23.81 -11.17 11.84
CA MET A 404 24.70 -11.07 10.69
C MET A 404 25.21 -12.43 10.17
N GLU A 405 25.68 -13.30 11.06
CA GLU A 405 26.20 -14.61 10.68
C GLU A 405 25.14 -15.52 10.04
N ALA A 406 23.93 -15.45 10.54
CA ALA A 406 22.80 -16.19 9.99
C ALA A 406 22.39 -15.64 8.61
N ALA A 407 22.30 -14.32 8.47
CA ALA A 407 21.97 -13.68 7.21
C ALA A 407 23.02 -13.97 6.11
N VAL A 408 24.29 -14.00 6.45
CA VAL A 408 25.38 -14.44 5.53
C VAL A 408 25.12 -15.86 5.02
N LYS A 409 24.81 -16.80 5.91
CA LYS A 409 24.51 -18.20 5.52
C LYS A 409 23.22 -18.28 4.67
N ALA A 410 22.23 -17.46 4.96
CA ALA A 410 21.02 -17.36 4.17
C ALA A 410 21.31 -16.92 2.72
N VAL A 411 22.14 -15.89 2.54
CA VAL A 411 22.58 -15.43 1.22
C VAL A 411 23.39 -16.51 0.48
N GLU A 412 24.29 -17.21 1.17
CA GLU A 412 25.09 -18.30 0.58
C GLU A 412 24.23 -19.47 0.12
N ALA A 413 23.18 -19.83 0.87
CA ALA A 413 22.23 -20.87 0.47
C ALA A 413 21.41 -20.44 -0.77
N VAL A 414 20.97 -19.18 -0.82
CA VAL A 414 20.25 -18.64 -1.99
C VAL A 414 21.15 -18.61 -3.22
N ASP A 415 22.43 -18.24 -3.08
CA ASP A 415 23.40 -18.26 -4.18
C ASP A 415 23.52 -19.64 -4.84
N GLU A 416 23.70 -20.70 -4.03
CA GLU A 416 23.78 -22.08 -4.51
C GLU A 416 22.47 -22.50 -5.21
N CYS A 417 21.33 -22.19 -4.60
CA CYS A 417 20.03 -22.53 -5.12
C CYS A 417 19.71 -21.83 -6.45
N VAL A 418 20.03 -20.54 -6.56
CA VAL A 418 19.92 -19.78 -7.82
C VAL A 418 20.80 -20.38 -8.91
N GLY A 419 22.06 -20.74 -8.58
CA GLY A 419 22.96 -21.37 -9.53
C GLY A 419 22.38 -22.66 -10.10
N ARG A 420 21.87 -23.57 -9.25
CA ARG A 420 21.25 -24.83 -9.64
C ARG A 420 20.02 -24.62 -10.53
N MET A 421 19.16 -23.68 -10.19
CA MET A 421 17.96 -23.37 -10.97
C MET A 421 18.30 -22.79 -12.35
N VAL A 422 19.26 -21.85 -12.39
CA VAL A 422 19.73 -21.23 -13.66
C VAL A 422 20.32 -22.31 -14.58
N ASP A 423 21.16 -23.21 -14.06
CA ASP A 423 21.73 -24.30 -14.85
C ASP A 423 20.64 -25.19 -15.47
N ALA A 424 19.59 -25.53 -14.70
CA ALA A 424 18.47 -26.33 -15.18
C ALA A 424 17.67 -25.61 -16.29
N ILE A 425 17.44 -24.30 -16.14
CA ILE A 425 16.74 -23.47 -17.14
C ILE A 425 17.55 -23.37 -18.44
N LEU A 426 18.86 -23.10 -18.33
CA LEU A 426 19.74 -23.00 -19.49
C LEU A 426 19.88 -24.33 -20.23
N ALA A 427 19.90 -25.46 -19.52
CA ALA A 427 19.91 -26.81 -20.12
C ALA A 427 18.64 -27.07 -20.98
N LYS A 428 17.51 -26.42 -20.70
CA LYS A 428 16.29 -26.45 -21.52
C LYS A 428 16.28 -25.40 -22.62
N GLY A 429 17.31 -24.57 -22.75
CA GLY A 429 17.34 -23.41 -23.64
C GLY A 429 16.32 -22.32 -23.26
N GLY A 430 15.96 -22.28 -21.98
CA GLY A 430 15.08 -21.29 -21.38
C GLY A 430 15.79 -20.01 -21.00
N GLN A 431 15.07 -19.10 -20.35
CA GLN A 431 15.54 -17.79 -19.92
C GLN A 431 15.15 -17.53 -18.46
N ALA A 432 15.92 -16.70 -17.75
CA ALA A 432 15.59 -16.33 -16.38
C ALA A 432 15.86 -14.85 -16.12
N ILE A 433 14.98 -14.24 -15.31
CA ILE A 433 15.23 -12.97 -14.62
C ILE A 433 15.42 -13.28 -13.15
N ILE A 434 16.58 -12.89 -12.59
CA ILE A 434 16.89 -12.99 -11.16
C ILE A 434 16.78 -11.58 -10.59
N THR A 435 15.99 -11.41 -9.53
CA THR A 435 15.70 -10.11 -8.92
C THR A 435 15.41 -10.26 -7.43
N ALA A 436 14.99 -9.18 -6.78
CA ALA A 436 14.36 -9.14 -5.47
C ALA A 436 13.15 -8.20 -5.50
N ASP A 437 12.38 -8.19 -4.45
CA ASP A 437 11.18 -7.39 -4.30
C ASP A 437 11.36 -6.17 -3.38
N HIS A 438 12.35 -6.20 -2.51
CA HIS A 438 12.85 -5.11 -1.66
C HIS A 438 14.22 -5.49 -1.06
N GLY A 439 14.85 -4.57 -0.32
CA GLY A 439 16.06 -4.84 0.44
C GLY A 439 15.75 -5.14 1.91
N ASN A 440 16.62 -5.94 2.54
CA ASN A 440 16.66 -6.26 3.98
C ASN A 440 18.07 -6.68 4.40
N ALA A 441 18.57 -7.81 3.87
CA ALA A 441 19.89 -8.37 4.23
C ALA A 441 21.09 -7.48 3.81
N ASP A 442 20.86 -6.46 3.04
CA ASP A 442 21.84 -5.45 2.63
C ASP A 442 22.15 -4.42 3.73
N CYS A 443 21.37 -4.39 4.84
CA CYS A 443 21.59 -3.48 5.95
C CYS A 443 21.03 -4.07 7.26
N LEU A 444 21.85 -4.71 8.06
CA LEU A 444 21.51 -5.31 9.36
C LEU A 444 21.99 -4.49 10.56
N ILE A 445 22.66 -3.37 10.31
CA ILE A 445 23.15 -2.45 11.34
C ILE A 445 22.73 -1.04 10.92
N ASP A 446 21.99 -0.36 11.79
CA ASP A 446 21.61 1.03 11.57
C ASP A 446 22.87 1.91 11.41
N PRO A 447 23.02 2.64 10.30
CA PRO A 447 24.24 3.38 10.02
C PRO A 447 24.50 4.53 10.99
N VAL A 448 23.44 5.03 11.67
CA VAL A 448 23.52 6.15 12.60
C VAL A 448 23.65 5.67 14.04
N THR A 449 22.72 4.83 14.49
CA THR A 449 22.65 4.38 15.90
C THR A 449 23.56 3.20 16.19
N LYS A 450 24.03 2.50 15.17
CA LYS A 450 24.82 1.26 15.28
C LYS A 450 24.09 0.11 15.98
N ALA A 451 22.80 0.24 16.19
CA ALA A 451 21.94 -0.81 16.71
C ALA A 451 21.60 -1.84 15.61
N PRO A 452 21.19 -3.08 15.97
CA PRO A 452 20.63 -4.01 15.00
C PRO A 452 19.47 -3.38 14.22
N PHE A 453 19.51 -3.53 12.90
CA PHE A 453 18.46 -3.03 12.00
C PHE A 453 17.74 -4.23 11.39
N THR A 454 16.46 -4.37 11.66
CA THR A 454 15.64 -5.53 11.29
C THR A 454 14.51 -5.16 10.31
N ALA A 455 14.44 -3.90 9.90
CA ALA A 455 13.45 -3.42 8.94
C ALA A 455 13.97 -3.56 7.49
N HIS A 456 13.05 -3.36 6.53
CA HIS A 456 13.44 -3.30 5.12
C HIS A 456 14.22 -2.02 4.81
N THR A 457 14.90 -2.00 3.66
CA THR A 457 15.64 -0.83 3.18
C THR A 457 14.93 -0.17 2.01
N THR A 458 15.30 1.07 1.71
CA THR A 458 14.86 1.77 0.50
C THR A 458 15.83 1.57 -0.66
N ASN A 459 16.83 0.71 -0.50
CA ASN A 459 17.84 0.46 -1.51
C ASN A 459 17.23 -0.23 -2.75
N PRO A 460 17.81 -0.01 -3.94
CA PRO A 460 17.38 -0.71 -5.15
C PRO A 460 17.69 -2.21 -5.05
N VAL A 461 17.06 -2.97 -5.94
CA VAL A 461 17.26 -4.41 -6.06
C VAL A 461 17.90 -4.78 -7.40
N PRO A 462 18.60 -5.94 -7.50
CA PRO A 462 19.21 -6.35 -8.77
C PRO A 462 18.17 -6.86 -9.77
N MET A 463 18.50 -6.76 -11.06
CA MET A 463 17.87 -7.47 -12.14
C MET A 463 18.96 -8.05 -13.04
N ILE A 464 19.05 -9.38 -13.12
CA ILE A 464 20.01 -10.10 -13.97
C ILE A 464 19.22 -10.89 -15.01
N LEU A 465 19.53 -10.72 -16.29
CA LEU A 465 18.82 -11.40 -17.38
C LEU A 465 19.68 -12.49 -18.01
N VAL A 466 19.29 -13.73 -17.81
CA VAL A 466 20.03 -14.91 -18.24
C VAL A 466 19.38 -15.59 -19.43
N GLY A 467 20.17 -16.06 -20.38
CA GLY A 467 19.72 -16.86 -21.53
C GLY A 467 19.08 -16.06 -22.67
N ALA A 468 19.05 -14.73 -22.62
CA ALA A 468 18.45 -13.88 -23.64
C ALA A 468 19.35 -13.49 -24.82
N GLY A 469 20.59 -14.01 -24.86
CA GLY A 469 21.56 -13.66 -25.90
C GLY A 469 22.23 -12.30 -25.64
N ASP A 470 22.70 -11.67 -26.71
CA ASP A 470 23.39 -10.36 -26.64
C ASP A 470 22.36 -9.21 -26.64
N VAL A 471 21.78 -8.95 -25.47
CA VAL A 471 20.85 -7.85 -25.25
C VAL A 471 21.39 -6.88 -24.21
N LYS A 472 20.96 -5.62 -24.26
CA LYS A 472 21.21 -4.62 -23.22
C LYS A 472 19.99 -4.41 -22.39
N VAL A 473 20.17 -4.10 -21.11
CA VAL A 473 19.09 -3.79 -20.20
C VAL A 473 19.26 -2.41 -19.57
N LYS A 474 18.16 -1.76 -19.23
CA LYS A 474 18.11 -0.47 -18.53
C LYS A 474 17.63 -0.64 -17.08
N ASN A 475 17.94 0.33 -16.24
CA ASN A 475 17.32 0.43 -14.91
C ASN A 475 15.81 0.67 -15.02
N GLY A 476 15.07 0.26 -14.03
CA GLY A 476 13.61 0.42 -14.00
C GLY A 476 13.01 0.20 -12.62
N ARG A 477 11.81 -0.33 -12.61
CA ARG A 477 10.98 -0.55 -11.43
C ARG A 477 10.49 -1.99 -11.37
N LEU A 478 9.98 -2.44 -10.24
CA LEU A 478 9.43 -3.79 -10.10
C LEU A 478 8.31 -4.08 -11.10
N CYS A 479 7.46 -3.11 -11.39
CA CYS A 479 6.36 -3.25 -12.35
C CYS A 479 6.81 -3.49 -13.81
N ASP A 480 8.08 -3.29 -14.11
CA ASP A 480 8.65 -3.47 -15.45
C ASP A 480 9.08 -4.93 -15.72
N LEU A 481 9.12 -5.77 -14.69
CA LEU A 481 9.55 -7.17 -14.79
C LEU A 481 8.63 -8.03 -15.66
N CYS A 482 7.33 -8.05 -15.39
CA CYS A 482 6.39 -8.83 -16.19
C CYS A 482 6.25 -8.34 -17.64
N PRO A 483 6.21 -7.03 -17.93
CA PRO A 483 6.37 -6.52 -19.31
C PRO A 483 7.66 -7.01 -20.00
N THR A 484 8.78 -7.09 -19.28
CA THR A 484 10.04 -7.65 -19.80
C THR A 484 9.92 -9.14 -20.11
N MET A 485 9.28 -9.91 -19.23
CA MET A 485 9.02 -11.34 -19.49
C MET A 485 8.14 -11.54 -20.73
N LEU A 486 7.10 -10.72 -20.91
CA LEU A 486 6.26 -10.79 -22.11
C LEU A 486 7.05 -10.45 -23.38
N ASP A 487 7.94 -9.46 -23.35
CA ASP A 487 8.81 -9.11 -24.49
C ASP A 487 9.74 -10.28 -24.83
N LEU A 488 10.35 -10.93 -23.84
CA LEU A 488 11.17 -12.15 -24.01
C LEU A 488 10.38 -13.33 -24.60
N MET A 489 9.10 -13.44 -24.29
CA MET A 489 8.20 -14.44 -24.83
C MET A 489 7.66 -14.11 -26.23
N GLY A 490 7.93 -12.90 -26.74
CA GLY A 490 7.38 -12.40 -27.99
C GLY A 490 5.88 -12.12 -27.92
N LEU A 491 5.34 -11.83 -26.73
CA LEU A 491 3.94 -11.52 -26.49
C LEU A 491 3.72 -10.01 -26.38
N GLU A 492 2.61 -9.54 -26.93
CA GLU A 492 2.18 -8.15 -26.72
C GLU A 492 1.75 -7.93 -25.28
N LYS A 493 2.12 -6.80 -24.73
CA LYS A 493 1.75 -6.38 -23.38
C LYS A 493 0.28 -5.89 -23.39
N PRO A 494 -0.58 -6.32 -22.43
CA PRO A 494 -1.93 -5.80 -22.31
C PRO A 494 -1.92 -4.31 -21.92
N GLU A 495 -2.95 -3.55 -22.32
CA GLU A 495 -3.06 -2.10 -22.05
C GLU A 495 -3.03 -1.75 -20.56
N GLN A 496 -3.57 -2.63 -19.71
CA GLN A 496 -3.60 -2.46 -18.26
C GLN A 496 -2.20 -2.46 -17.63
N MET A 497 -1.21 -3.09 -18.26
CA MET A 497 0.17 -3.05 -17.81
C MET A 497 0.84 -1.77 -18.31
N THR A 498 1.11 -0.82 -17.41
CA THR A 498 1.79 0.45 -17.74
C THR A 498 3.31 0.38 -17.61
N GLY A 499 3.85 -0.69 -17.00
CA GLY A 499 5.29 -0.95 -16.97
C GLY A 499 5.85 -1.15 -18.38
N GLU A 500 7.15 -1.02 -18.53
CA GLU A 500 7.85 -1.10 -19.81
C GLU A 500 8.88 -2.23 -19.81
N SER A 501 9.17 -2.79 -20.98
CA SER A 501 10.29 -3.73 -21.11
C SER A 501 11.62 -3.06 -20.73
N LEU A 502 12.43 -3.77 -19.96
CA LEU A 502 13.77 -3.33 -19.56
C LEU A 502 14.82 -3.62 -20.64
N ILE A 503 14.44 -4.33 -21.70
CA ILE A 503 15.32 -4.61 -22.82
C ILE A 503 15.46 -3.36 -23.69
N VAL A 504 16.71 -2.98 -23.96
CA VAL A 504 17.03 -1.87 -24.85
C VAL A 504 17.09 -2.42 -26.28
N LYS A 505 16.20 -1.95 -27.14
CA LYS A 505 16.15 -2.30 -28.57
C LYS A 505 17.06 -1.43 -29.41
#